data_99cbd095fc47dda2212038e3f17b03bf
#
_entry.id   99cbd095fc47dda2212038e3f17b03bf
#
_cell.length_a   1.000
_cell.length_b   1.000
_cell.length_c   1.000
_cell.angle_alpha   90.00
_cell.angle_beta   90.00
_cell.angle_gamma   90.00
#
_symmetry.space_group_name_H-M   'P 1'
#
loop_
_entity.id
_entity.type
_entity.pdbx_description
1 polymer ?
#
loop_
_entity_poly.entity_id
_entity_poly.type
_entity_poly.pdbx_seq_one_letter_code
_entity_poly.pdbx_strand_id
1 'polypeptide(L)'
;MTLAVAVLMKDPAEAKSRLAPALGADAREKIALLLFENTLAFFARAHSGRPLAVVTASERIARLARAAGAAVVPDPAVGGINGAAHAAAAWASGMGAASLLIVHSDIPALADAELAALVEAGGRTAVIVAESTDGGTNALLTTPPDAIPFRFGVRSAAAHEAAATERGLPCLRLRLPLMSRDIDTPGDLGSALAQGRGDAAFGGFAIPGIPEVANGDDLSALIGDALEAAETALSAGDIVVVAQKIVSKAEGRMVPLATYVPSDEALRIAAEIGKDPRKIEAILRESTEVVRTRAQPPDGLIVTRHRQGWICANAAIDESNLGPNRDGMLLLLPEDPDASAARIRAGLERRFGGPVGVVISDTFGRPWRHGLVNVAIGVAGVPAIDDWRGRTDAYGRSLKTTQPAFADEVAAAAGLLMQKDAGLPVAVMRGLAWRDDPAARAADVLRPLAQELFL
;
A
#
# COMPACT_ATOMS: atom_id res chain seq x y z
N MET A 1 32.89 23.96 -12.06
CA MET A 1 33.51 23.26 -10.90
C MET A 1 33.17 21.78 -11.02
N THR A 2 34.16 20.91 -10.78
CA THR A 2 33.93 19.45 -10.88
C THR A 2 33.27 18.97 -9.59
N LEU A 3 31.98 18.54 -9.70
CA LEU A 3 31.24 17.93 -8.61
C LEU A 3 31.44 16.41 -8.66
N ALA A 4 31.83 15.80 -7.54
CA ALA A 4 31.84 14.36 -7.34
C ALA A 4 30.56 13.96 -6.55
N VAL A 5 30.03 12.77 -6.85
CA VAL A 5 28.90 12.18 -6.10
C VAL A 5 29.35 10.88 -5.44
N ALA A 6 29.00 10.70 -4.18
CA ALA A 6 29.25 9.46 -3.44
C ALA A 6 27.94 8.94 -2.82
N VAL A 7 27.58 7.71 -3.14
CA VAL A 7 26.42 7.01 -2.54
C VAL A 7 26.94 6.10 -1.43
N LEU A 8 26.41 6.27 -0.22
CA LEU A 8 26.77 5.43 0.93
C LEU A 8 25.83 4.23 1.02
N MET A 9 26.39 3.01 1.02
CA MET A 9 25.57 1.79 1.12
C MET A 9 26.27 0.72 1.96
N LYS A 10 25.61 0.32 3.05
CA LYS A 10 26.00 -0.83 3.88
C LYS A 10 25.67 -2.14 3.20
N ASP A 11 26.00 -3.25 3.85
CA ASP A 11 25.49 -4.54 3.40
C ASP A 11 23.95 -4.57 3.47
N PRO A 12 23.25 -4.95 2.39
CA PRO A 12 21.79 -4.98 2.36
C PRO A 12 21.16 -5.88 3.44
N ALA A 13 21.86 -6.95 3.84
CA ALA A 13 21.39 -7.86 4.88
C ALA A 13 21.29 -7.18 6.26
N GLU A 14 22.10 -6.14 6.50
CA GLU A 14 22.12 -5.34 7.74
C GLU A 14 21.25 -4.07 7.66
N ALA A 15 20.71 -3.79 6.46
CA ALA A 15 19.94 -2.58 6.22
C ALA A 15 18.49 -2.72 6.70
N LYS A 16 17.83 -1.57 6.92
CA LYS A 16 16.39 -1.48 7.19
C LYS A 16 15.91 -2.27 8.42
N SER A 17 16.69 -2.32 9.48
CA SER A 17 16.36 -3.03 10.72
C SER A 17 15.05 -2.51 11.37
N ARG A 18 14.72 -1.23 11.20
CA ARG A 18 13.47 -0.63 11.70
C ARG A 18 12.21 -1.13 10.97
N LEU A 19 12.35 -1.73 9.79
CA LEU A 19 11.25 -2.40 9.09
C LEU A 19 11.00 -3.84 9.61
N ALA A 20 11.80 -4.36 10.54
CA ALA A 20 11.69 -5.72 11.04
C ALA A 20 10.30 -6.08 11.64
N PRO A 21 9.55 -5.17 12.27
CA PRO A 21 8.21 -5.47 12.75
C PRO A 21 7.20 -5.80 11.63
N ALA A 22 7.42 -5.28 10.42
CA ALA A 22 6.49 -5.44 9.30
C ALA A 22 7.02 -6.37 8.19
N LEU A 23 8.34 -6.57 8.11
CA LEU A 23 8.97 -7.28 7.00
C LEU A 23 10.03 -8.28 7.47
N GLY A 24 10.00 -9.49 6.91
CA GLY A 24 11.05 -10.49 7.07
C GLY A 24 12.40 -10.03 6.49
N ALA A 25 13.49 -10.69 6.88
CA ALA A 25 14.86 -10.33 6.49
C ALA A 25 15.04 -10.23 4.96
N ASP A 26 14.56 -11.21 4.21
CA ASP A 26 14.66 -11.25 2.74
C ASP A 26 13.93 -10.08 2.06
N ALA A 27 12.77 -9.68 2.60
CA ALA A 27 12.01 -8.56 2.05
C ALA A 27 12.73 -7.22 2.31
N ARG A 28 13.31 -7.05 3.50
CA ARG A 28 14.11 -5.87 3.86
C ARG A 28 15.35 -5.73 2.99
N GLU A 29 16.07 -6.84 2.77
CA GLU A 29 17.22 -6.89 1.88
C GLU A 29 16.85 -6.50 0.44
N LYS A 30 15.75 -7.05 -0.10
CA LYS A 30 15.24 -6.71 -1.44
C LYS A 30 14.89 -5.23 -1.57
N ILE A 31 14.25 -4.64 -0.56
CA ILE A 31 13.92 -3.21 -0.56
C ILE A 31 15.20 -2.38 -0.53
N ALA A 32 16.16 -2.70 0.34
CA ALA A 32 17.42 -1.98 0.41
C ALA A 32 18.20 -2.01 -0.92
N LEU A 33 18.22 -3.16 -1.59
CA LEU A 33 18.80 -3.30 -2.93
C LEU A 33 18.06 -2.48 -3.98
N LEU A 34 16.73 -2.55 -4.01
CA LEU A 34 15.92 -1.80 -4.98
C LEU A 34 16.14 -0.28 -4.84
N LEU A 35 16.14 0.24 -3.62
CA LEU A 35 16.40 1.66 -3.36
C LEU A 35 17.80 2.07 -3.79
N PHE A 36 18.80 1.25 -3.47
CA PHE A 36 20.17 1.47 -3.90
C PHE A 36 20.31 1.48 -5.43
N GLU A 37 19.75 0.47 -6.11
CA GLU A 37 19.80 0.38 -7.59
C GLU A 37 19.11 1.59 -8.24
N ASN A 38 17.97 2.04 -7.72
CA ASN A 38 17.30 3.25 -8.19
C ASN A 38 18.16 4.51 -7.99
N THR A 39 18.76 4.68 -6.82
CA THR A 39 19.65 5.81 -6.52
C THR A 39 20.87 5.80 -7.44
N LEU A 40 21.50 4.64 -7.61
CA LEU A 40 22.67 4.48 -8.47
C LEU A 40 22.33 4.76 -9.94
N ALA A 41 21.22 4.21 -10.46
CA ALA A 41 20.76 4.44 -11.83
C ALA A 41 20.44 5.92 -12.09
N PHE A 42 19.83 6.60 -11.10
CA PHE A 42 19.55 8.03 -11.19
C PHE A 42 20.84 8.83 -11.38
N PHE A 43 21.84 8.63 -10.52
CA PHE A 43 23.10 9.40 -10.61
C PHE A 43 23.96 8.99 -11.81
N ALA A 44 23.97 7.72 -12.21
CA ALA A 44 24.64 7.29 -13.42
C ALA A 44 24.09 8.01 -14.68
N ARG A 45 22.78 8.25 -14.71
CA ARG A 45 22.10 8.99 -15.79
C ARG A 45 22.25 10.51 -15.63
N ALA A 46 21.83 11.06 -14.50
CA ALA A 46 21.75 12.50 -14.27
C ALA A 46 23.13 13.16 -14.09
N HIS A 47 24.16 12.37 -13.80
CA HIS A 47 25.53 12.82 -13.54
C HIS A 47 26.54 12.20 -14.52
N SER A 48 26.09 11.80 -15.73
CA SER A 48 26.94 11.13 -16.69
C SER A 48 28.19 11.94 -17.04
N GLY A 49 29.33 11.25 -17.13
CA GLY A 49 30.63 11.88 -17.42
C GLY A 49 31.31 12.60 -16.26
N ARG A 50 30.76 12.52 -15.03
CA ARG A 50 31.35 13.10 -13.80
C ARG A 50 31.70 12.01 -12.79
N PRO A 51 32.61 12.27 -11.82
CA PRO A 51 32.97 11.26 -10.83
C PRO A 51 31.77 10.81 -9.97
N LEU A 52 31.48 9.50 -10.04
CA LEU A 52 30.46 8.83 -9.21
C LEU A 52 31.13 7.66 -8.48
N ALA A 53 30.93 7.55 -7.17
CA ALA A 53 31.41 6.45 -6.36
C ALA A 53 30.33 5.86 -5.47
N VAL A 54 30.54 4.61 -5.07
CA VAL A 54 29.80 3.94 -4.02
C VAL A 54 30.75 3.56 -2.90
N VAL A 55 30.45 3.98 -1.68
CA VAL A 55 31.22 3.61 -0.48
C VAL A 55 30.55 2.41 0.16
N THR A 56 31.25 1.27 0.20
CA THR A 56 30.69 0.01 0.70
C THR A 56 31.77 -0.97 1.12
N ALA A 57 31.44 -1.82 2.10
CA ALA A 57 32.18 -3.03 2.45
C ALA A 57 31.62 -4.30 1.78
N SER A 58 30.42 -4.22 1.17
CA SER A 58 29.75 -5.37 0.57
C SER A 58 30.25 -5.61 -0.87
N GLU A 59 30.82 -6.80 -1.14
CA GLU A 59 31.26 -7.16 -2.50
C GLU A 59 30.09 -7.27 -3.47
N ARG A 60 28.88 -7.59 -2.98
CA ARG A 60 27.67 -7.60 -3.80
C ARG A 60 27.34 -6.19 -4.31
N ILE A 61 27.37 -5.18 -3.42
CA ILE A 61 27.16 -3.77 -3.77
C ILE A 61 28.27 -3.26 -4.66
N ALA A 62 29.52 -3.62 -4.38
CA ALA A 62 30.67 -3.24 -5.19
C ALA A 62 30.54 -3.74 -6.64
N ARG A 63 30.03 -4.96 -6.87
CA ARG A 63 29.79 -5.47 -8.23
C ARG A 63 28.71 -4.66 -8.95
N LEU A 64 27.60 -4.31 -8.28
CA LEU A 64 26.54 -3.48 -8.88
C LEU A 64 27.06 -2.07 -9.22
N ALA A 65 27.86 -1.47 -8.32
CA ALA A 65 28.48 -0.17 -8.54
C ALA A 65 29.37 -0.17 -9.79
N ARG A 66 30.27 -1.16 -9.91
CA ARG A 66 31.16 -1.31 -11.09
C ARG A 66 30.37 -1.52 -12.38
N ALA A 67 29.30 -2.31 -12.33
CA ALA A 67 28.43 -2.54 -13.49
C ALA A 67 27.71 -1.27 -13.97
N ALA A 68 27.41 -0.34 -13.05
CA ALA A 68 26.85 0.97 -13.35
C ALA A 68 27.91 2.05 -13.71
N GLY A 69 29.18 1.69 -13.79
CA GLY A 69 30.28 2.61 -14.12
C GLY A 69 30.73 3.48 -12.94
N ALA A 70 30.31 3.19 -11.70
CA ALA A 70 30.74 3.91 -10.51
C ALA A 70 32.05 3.33 -9.95
N ALA A 71 32.88 4.22 -9.38
CA ALA A 71 34.02 3.79 -8.59
C ALA A 71 33.57 3.14 -7.28
N VAL A 72 34.37 2.19 -6.78
CA VAL A 72 34.10 1.58 -5.47
C VAL A 72 35.15 2.11 -4.49
N VAL A 73 34.68 2.74 -3.42
CA VAL A 73 35.48 3.21 -2.30
C VAL A 73 35.26 2.25 -1.14
N PRO A 74 36.30 1.63 -0.58
CA PRO A 74 36.12 0.75 0.58
C PRO A 74 35.53 1.51 1.77
N ASP A 75 34.51 0.97 2.38
CA ASP A 75 33.98 1.49 3.65
C ASP A 75 34.94 1.10 4.77
N PRO A 76 35.47 2.07 5.54
CA PRO A 76 36.39 1.76 6.62
C PRO A 76 35.68 1.01 7.74
N ALA A 77 36.31 0.01 8.32
CA ALA A 77 35.75 -0.79 9.40
C ALA A 77 35.42 -0.01 10.68
N VAL A 78 35.91 1.23 10.79
CA VAL A 78 35.79 2.09 11.97
C VAL A 78 35.15 3.42 11.59
N GLY A 79 34.22 3.91 12.44
CA GLY A 79 33.58 5.22 12.25
C GLY A 79 32.20 5.18 11.65
N GLY A 80 31.71 4.02 11.24
CA GLY A 80 30.36 3.86 10.69
C GLY A 80 30.11 4.81 9.51
N ILE A 81 28.90 5.38 9.42
CA ILE A 81 28.51 6.27 8.32
C ILE A 81 29.42 7.51 8.19
N ASN A 82 29.93 8.02 9.31
CA ASN A 82 30.86 9.16 9.29
C ASN A 82 32.24 8.75 8.73
N GLY A 83 32.70 7.53 9.02
CA GLY A 83 33.90 6.96 8.41
C GLY A 83 33.74 6.81 6.90
N ALA A 84 32.60 6.30 6.44
CA ALA A 84 32.29 6.19 5.02
C ALA A 84 32.25 7.57 4.33
N ALA A 85 31.69 8.59 4.98
CA ALA A 85 31.69 9.96 4.47
C ALA A 85 33.09 10.56 4.34
N HIS A 86 33.95 10.31 5.31
CA HIS A 86 35.38 10.72 5.22
C HIS A 86 36.11 9.99 4.09
N ALA A 87 35.87 8.71 3.88
CA ALA A 87 36.42 7.97 2.76
C ALA A 87 35.95 8.53 1.40
N ALA A 88 34.68 8.92 1.30
CA ALA A 88 34.13 9.61 0.12
C ALA A 88 34.82 10.94 -0.13
N ALA A 89 35.06 11.74 0.92
CA ALA A 89 35.74 13.04 0.80
C ALA A 89 37.20 12.89 0.37
N ALA A 90 37.93 11.93 0.94
CA ALA A 90 39.30 11.62 0.54
C ALA A 90 39.39 11.18 -0.94
N TRP A 91 38.45 10.33 -1.39
CA TRP A 91 38.35 9.92 -2.78
C TRP A 91 38.07 11.12 -3.71
N ALA A 92 37.09 11.95 -3.38
CA ALA A 92 36.72 13.11 -4.19
C ALA A 92 37.88 14.13 -4.30
N SER A 93 38.58 14.39 -3.19
CA SER A 93 39.78 15.24 -3.16
C SER A 93 40.92 14.65 -4.00
N GLY A 94 41.13 13.33 -3.92
CA GLY A 94 42.13 12.61 -4.74
C GLY A 94 41.83 12.67 -6.24
N MET A 95 40.57 12.84 -6.63
CA MET A 95 40.14 13.05 -8.02
C MET A 95 40.17 14.51 -8.46
N GLY A 96 40.60 15.44 -7.59
CA GLY A 96 40.60 16.87 -7.86
C GLY A 96 39.22 17.50 -7.97
N ALA A 97 38.18 16.88 -7.37
CA ALA A 97 36.83 17.46 -7.34
C ALA A 97 36.82 18.73 -6.46
N ALA A 98 36.10 19.76 -6.95
CA ALA A 98 35.94 21.00 -6.20
C ALA A 98 34.87 20.86 -5.11
N SER A 99 33.90 19.99 -5.33
CA SER A 99 32.76 19.76 -4.43
C SER A 99 32.41 18.26 -4.37
N LEU A 100 31.82 17.84 -3.25
CA LEU A 100 31.32 16.49 -3.04
C LEU A 100 29.85 16.53 -2.63
N LEU A 101 29.04 15.74 -3.29
CA LEU A 101 27.68 15.42 -2.87
C LEU A 101 27.65 13.99 -2.31
N ILE A 102 27.43 13.86 -1.01
CA ILE A 102 27.16 12.59 -0.35
C ILE A 102 25.65 12.35 -0.33
N VAL A 103 25.21 11.16 -0.72
CA VAL A 103 23.78 10.79 -0.75
C VAL A 103 23.58 9.43 -0.09
N HIS A 104 22.52 9.30 0.68
CA HIS A 104 22.08 8.01 1.21
C HIS A 104 21.40 7.18 0.13
N SER A 105 21.54 5.87 0.23
CA SER A 105 21.02 4.91 -0.76
C SER A 105 19.54 4.55 -0.57
N ASP A 106 18.85 5.13 0.40
CA ASP A 106 17.51 4.73 0.85
C ASP A 106 16.41 5.74 0.50
N ILE A 107 16.73 6.69 -0.35
CA ILE A 107 15.79 7.68 -0.86
C ILE A 107 14.90 7.02 -1.93
N PRO A 108 13.57 6.98 -1.74
CA PRO A 108 12.67 6.24 -2.64
C PRO A 108 12.54 6.87 -4.02
N ALA A 109 12.67 8.20 -4.12
CA ALA A 109 12.57 8.93 -5.37
C ALA A 109 13.54 10.11 -5.42
N LEU A 110 14.13 10.34 -6.58
CA LEU A 110 15.03 11.44 -6.88
C LEU A 110 14.57 12.14 -8.15
N ALA A 111 14.62 13.48 -8.18
CA ALA A 111 14.25 14.28 -9.34
C ALA A 111 15.40 15.16 -9.83
N ASP A 112 15.52 15.29 -11.15
CA ASP A 112 16.54 16.14 -11.78
C ASP A 112 16.41 17.62 -11.31
N ALA A 113 15.19 18.10 -11.07
CA ALA A 113 14.93 19.45 -10.58
C ALA A 113 15.48 19.67 -9.15
N GLU A 114 15.36 18.67 -8.25
CA GLU A 114 15.89 18.77 -6.89
C GLU A 114 17.41 18.71 -6.87
N LEU A 115 18.01 17.84 -7.69
CA LEU A 115 19.44 17.79 -7.88
C LEU A 115 19.97 19.13 -8.44
N ALA A 116 19.29 19.71 -9.43
CA ALA A 116 19.66 21.01 -9.99
C ALA A 116 19.59 22.13 -8.95
N ALA A 117 18.54 22.18 -8.13
CA ALA A 117 18.40 23.16 -7.05
C ALA A 117 19.53 23.02 -6.00
N LEU A 118 19.91 21.81 -5.64
CA LEU A 118 20.99 21.53 -4.69
C LEU A 118 22.35 21.96 -5.26
N VAL A 119 22.62 21.65 -6.52
CA VAL A 119 23.86 22.04 -7.22
C VAL A 119 23.94 23.56 -7.41
N GLU A 120 22.85 24.22 -7.75
CA GLU A 120 22.79 25.68 -7.88
C GLU A 120 23.09 26.38 -6.54
N ALA A 121 22.48 25.88 -5.46
CA ALA A 121 22.75 26.38 -4.11
C ALA A 121 24.24 26.18 -3.73
N GLY A 122 24.84 25.05 -4.09
CA GLY A 122 26.25 24.74 -3.89
C GLY A 122 27.22 25.66 -4.64
N GLY A 123 26.79 26.29 -5.73
CA GLY A 123 27.54 27.36 -6.41
C GLY A 123 27.68 28.65 -5.61
N ARG A 124 26.88 28.82 -4.56
CA ARG A 124 26.80 30.06 -3.75
C ARG A 124 27.14 29.83 -2.28
N THR A 125 27.14 28.59 -1.80
CA THR A 125 27.24 28.24 -0.38
C THR A 125 28.15 27.03 -0.20
N ALA A 126 29.04 27.07 0.78
CA ALA A 126 30.03 26.01 1.00
C ALA A 126 29.42 24.68 1.50
N VAL A 127 28.33 24.74 2.25
CA VAL A 127 27.68 23.56 2.81
C VAL A 127 26.18 23.62 2.55
N ILE A 128 25.65 22.59 1.88
CA ILE A 128 24.20 22.42 1.65
C ILE A 128 23.76 21.11 2.28
N VAL A 129 22.75 21.19 3.13
CA VAL A 129 22.15 20.05 3.81
C VAL A 129 20.76 19.81 3.24
N ALA A 130 20.53 18.69 2.55
CA ALA A 130 19.18 18.21 2.25
C ALA A 130 18.65 17.50 3.50
N GLU A 131 17.78 18.21 4.22
CA GLU A 131 17.24 17.77 5.49
C GLU A 131 16.16 16.70 5.27
N SER A 132 16.23 15.59 6.01
CA SER A 132 15.17 14.58 6.05
C SER A 132 14.00 15.04 6.93
N THR A 133 12.85 14.36 6.79
CA THR A 133 11.62 14.70 7.53
C THR A 133 11.77 14.56 9.05
N ASP A 134 12.66 13.69 9.52
CA ASP A 134 13.01 13.46 10.94
C ASP A 134 14.13 14.39 11.48
N GLY A 135 14.63 15.32 10.66
CA GLY A 135 15.75 16.21 10.99
C GLY A 135 17.13 15.62 10.77
N GLY A 136 17.21 14.47 10.09
CA GLY A 136 18.46 13.88 9.59
C GLY A 136 18.98 14.59 8.33
N THR A 137 19.95 13.95 7.65
CA THR A 137 20.57 14.46 6.42
C THR A 137 20.54 13.38 5.36
N ASN A 138 19.73 13.50 4.35
CA ASN A 138 19.61 12.54 3.23
C ASN A 138 20.63 12.82 2.12
N ALA A 139 21.03 14.09 1.95
CA ALA A 139 22.16 14.45 1.11
C ALA A 139 22.93 15.63 1.71
N LEU A 140 24.25 15.64 1.52
CA LEU A 140 25.14 16.67 1.99
C LEU A 140 26.11 17.08 0.86
N LEU A 141 26.06 18.34 0.44
CA LEU A 141 27.02 18.89 -0.50
C LEU A 141 28.01 19.77 0.25
N THR A 142 29.31 19.53 0.03
CA THR A 142 30.40 20.29 0.64
C THR A 142 31.38 20.81 -0.41
N THR A 143 31.84 22.04 -0.24
CA THR A 143 32.84 22.72 -1.07
C THR A 143 33.87 23.39 -0.18
N PRO A 144 35.12 22.92 -0.11
CA PRO A 144 35.68 21.70 -0.73
C PRO A 144 35.06 20.39 -0.16
N PRO A 145 35.43 19.22 -0.69
CA PRO A 145 34.88 17.93 -0.25
C PRO A 145 34.94 17.65 1.25
N ASP A 146 35.95 18.15 1.95
CA ASP A 146 36.22 18.01 3.39
C ASP A 146 35.97 19.31 4.17
N ALA A 147 35.08 20.19 3.66
CA ALA A 147 34.83 21.52 4.25
C ALA A 147 34.45 21.47 5.73
N ILE A 148 33.76 20.42 6.17
CA ILE A 148 33.31 20.22 7.55
C ILE A 148 33.59 18.79 8.03
N PRO A 149 33.71 18.55 9.35
CA PRO A 149 33.61 17.19 9.89
C PRO A 149 32.21 16.63 9.68
N PHE A 150 32.14 15.39 9.23
CA PHE A 150 30.85 14.73 9.03
C PHE A 150 30.23 14.29 10.36
N ARG A 151 28.96 14.62 10.57
CA ARG A 151 28.18 14.36 11.79
C ARG A 151 26.84 13.73 11.47
N PHE A 152 26.83 12.69 10.62
CA PHE A 152 25.63 11.90 10.34
C PHE A 152 25.14 11.16 11.59
N GLY A 153 23.83 11.03 11.75
CA GLY A 153 23.15 10.43 12.89
C GLY A 153 21.86 11.17 13.22
N VAL A 154 21.37 10.98 14.44
CA VAL A 154 20.14 11.64 14.91
C VAL A 154 20.30 13.17 14.85
N ARG A 155 19.32 13.87 14.23
CA ARG A 155 19.34 15.33 14.03
C ARG A 155 20.59 15.84 13.32
N SER A 156 21.11 15.07 12.39
CA SER A 156 22.38 15.39 11.70
C SER A 156 22.33 16.67 10.89
N ALA A 157 21.16 17.13 10.43
CA ALA A 157 21.04 18.40 9.72
C ALA A 157 21.50 19.58 10.58
N ALA A 158 21.05 19.66 11.84
CA ALA A 158 21.50 20.67 12.79
C ALA A 158 22.98 20.49 13.16
N ALA A 159 23.48 19.25 13.26
CA ALA A 159 24.87 18.97 13.58
C ALA A 159 25.83 19.39 12.45
N HIS A 160 25.44 19.23 11.19
CA HIS A 160 26.24 19.71 10.04
C HIS A 160 26.22 21.25 9.94
N GLU A 161 25.08 21.89 10.21
CA GLU A 161 24.97 23.35 10.28
C GLU A 161 25.89 23.93 11.39
N ALA A 162 25.89 23.32 12.57
CA ALA A 162 26.79 23.68 13.66
C ALA A 162 28.25 23.50 13.26
N ALA A 163 28.60 22.39 12.60
CA ALA A 163 29.97 22.14 12.13
C ALA A 163 30.42 23.17 11.08
N ALA A 164 29.53 23.63 10.21
CA ALA A 164 29.83 24.71 9.27
C ALA A 164 30.06 26.06 10.00
N THR A 165 29.20 26.38 10.99
CA THR A 165 29.33 27.57 11.83
C THR A 165 30.61 27.58 12.60
N GLU A 166 31.03 26.46 13.20
CA GLU A 166 32.32 26.30 13.90
C GLU A 166 33.53 26.63 13.00
N ARG A 167 33.37 26.46 11.68
CA ARG A 167 34.40 26.75 10.67
C ARG A 167 34.23 28.10 9.96
N GLY A 168 33.22 28.87 10.34
CA GLY A 168 32.93 30.16 9.69
C GLY A 168 32.40 30.02 8.26
N LEU A 169 31.87 28.86 7.89
CA LEU A 169 31.38 28.58 6.54
C LEU A 169 29.88 28.82 6.44
N PRO A 170 29.37 29.40 5.33
CA PRO A 170 27.97 29.52 5.09
C PRO A 170 27.33 28.13 4.88
N CYS A 171 26.21 27.89 5.54
CA CYS A 171 25.44 26.66 5.44
C CYS A 171 23.98 26.97 5.05
N LEU A 172 23.41 26.17 4.14
CA LEU A 172 22.01 26.25 3.76
C LEU A 172 21.34 24.90 3.96
N ARG A 173 20.24 24.88 4.72
CA ARG A 173 19.37 23.71 4.84
C ARG A 173 18.24 23.81 3.81
N LEU A 174 18.06 22.77 3.01
CA LEU A 174 17.01 22.63 2.02
C LEU A 174 16.07 21.49 2.40
N ARG A 175 14.78 21.72 2.28
CA ARG A 175 13.75 20.68 2.32
C ARG A 175 13.29 20.45 0.89
N LEU A 176 13.73 19.34 0.33
CA LEU A 176 13.42 18.94 -1.04
C LEU A 176 12.35 17.85 -0.98
N PRO A 177 11.16 18.03 -1.60
CA PRO A 177 9.98 17.17 -1.40
C PRO A 177 10.22 15.66 -1.56
N LEU A 178 11.09 15.25 -2.49
CA LEU A 178 11.43 13.84 -2.73
C LEU A 178 12.68 13.42 -1.95
N MET A 179 13.75 14.21 -2.01
CA MET A 179 15.04 13.89 -1.38
C MET A 179 14.99 13.96 0.16
N SER A 180 14.00 14.68 0.73
CA SER A 180 13.80 14.74 2.19
C SER A 180 13.17 13.49 2.79
N ARG A 181 12.79 12.52 1.98
CA ARG A 181 12.13 11.28 2.41
C ARG A 181 13.06 10.09 2.25
N ASP A 182 13.06 9.26 3.25
CA ASP A 182 13.71 7.95 3.29
C ASP A 182 12.68 6.88 3.68
N ILE A 183 12.98 5.61 3.46
CA ILE A 183 12.12 4.50 3.86
C ILE A 183 12.76 3.80 5.05
N ASP A 184 12.45 4.23 6.26
CA ASP A 184 12.98 3.64 7.48
C ASP A 184 11.93 2.90 8.32
N THR A 185 10.66 3.30 8.21
CA THR A 185 9.54 2.71 8.95
C THR A 185 8.51 2.08 8.02
N PRO A 186 7.61 1.20 8.51
CA PRO A 186 6.48 0.72 7.72
C PRO A 186 5.58 1.82 7.15
N GLY A 187 5.45 2.95 7.86
CA GLY A 187 4.73 4.13 7.39
C GLY A 187 5.40 4.80 6.20
N ASP A 188 6.72 4.91 6.21
CA ASP A 188 7.50 5.47 5.09
C ASP A 188 7.36 4.58 3.85
N LEU A 189 7.41 3.26 4.03
CA LEU A 189 7.21 2.30 2.94
C LEU A 189 5.82 2.48 2.29
N GLY A 190 4.77 2.59 3.10
CA GLY A 190 3.41 2.88 2.61
C GLY A 190 3.35 4.20 1.84
N SER A 191 3.98 5.24 2.37
CA SER A 191 4.05 6.56 1.73
C SER A 191 4.86 6.56 0.43
N ALA A 192 5.97 5.83 0.40
CA ALA A 192 6.82 5.71 -0.79
C ALA A 192 6.14 4.91 -1.91
N LEU A 193 5.43 3.83 -1.58
CA LEU A 193 4.63 3.07 -2.54
C LEU A 193 3.53 3.93 -3.17
N ALA A 194 2.96 4.86 -2.40
CA ALA A 194 1.96 5.80 -2.91
C ALA A 194 2.54 6.88 -3.85
N GLN A 195 3.85 7.16 -3.80
CA GLN A 195 4.50 8.24 -4.58
C GLN A 195 5.47 7.73 -5.65
N GLY A 196 5.77 6.43 -5.66
CA GLY A 196 6.74 5.84 -6.57
C GLY A 196 6.23 5.68 -7.99
N ARG A 197 6.73 6.51 -8.89
CA ARG A 197 6.63 6.47 -10.36
C ARG A 197 5.44 7.20 -10.99
N GLY A 198 5.51 8.51 -11.05
CA GLY A 198 4.59 9.32 -11.87
C GLY A 198 3.13 9.25 -11.40
N ASP A 199 2.25 9.99 -12.03
CA ASP A 199 0.83 10.15 -11.67
C ASP A 199 -0.04 8.85 -11.74
N ALA A 200 0.57 7.68 -11.98
CA ALA A 200 -0.13 6.40 -12.16
C ALA A 200 0.31 5.27 -11.20
N ALA A 201 1.09 5.55 -10.15
CA ALA A 201 1.49 4.50 -9.21
C ALA A 201 0.52 4.42 -8.04
N PHE A 202 0.02 3.21 -7.75
CA PHE A 202 -0.72 2.92 -6.52
C PHE A 202 -0.07 1.78 -5.75
N GLY A 203 -0.35 1.71 -4.44
CA GLY A 203 0.09 0.64 -3.58
C GLY A 203 -0.99 0.28 -2.57
N GLY A 204 -0.75 -0.80 -1.82
CA GLY A 204 -1.67 -1.21 -0.76
C GLY A 204 -0.93 -1.90 0.37
N PHE A 205 -1.52 -1.85 1.56
CA PHE A 205 -1.05 -2.57 2.74
C PHE A 205 -2.24 -3.07 3.56
N ALA A 206 -2.10 -4.25 4.16
CA ALA A 206 -3.08 -4.76 5.11
C ALA A 206 -2.81 -4.18 6.50
N ILE A 207 -3.85 -3.99 7.29
CA ILE A 207 -3.77 -3.47 8.65
C ILE A 207 -3.70 -4.66 9.62
N PRO A 208 -2.57 -4.84 10.32
CA PRO A 208 -2.45 -5.88 11.34
C PRO A 208 -3.15 -5.46 12.64
N GLY A 209 -3.41 -6.42 13.52
CA GLY A 209 -3.86 -6.15 14.89
C GLY A 209 -5.33 -5.83 15.06
N ILE A 210 -6.17 -5.99 14.03
CA ILE A 210 -7.63 -5.94 14.20
C ILE A 210 -8.05 -7.10 15.11
N PRO A 211 -8.68 -6.84 16.27
CA PRO A 211 -9.10 -7.89 17.19
C PRO A 211 -10.27 -8.72 16.64
N GLU A 212 -10.62 -9.82 17.32
CA GLU A 212 -11.86 -10.53 17.02
C GLU A 212 -13.06 -9.60 17.24
N VAL A 213 -13.84 -9.40 16.19
CA VAL A 213 -14.97 -8.45 16.18
C VAL A 213 -16.21 -9.11 16.77
N ALA A 214 -16.87 -8.41 17.69
CA ALA A 214 -18.11 -8.80 18.33
C ALA A 214 -19.29 -7.90 17.89
N ASN A 215 -20.51 -8.37 18.18
CA ASN A 215 -21.71 -7.58 17.94
C ASN A 215 -21.69 -6.26 18.73
N GLY A 216 -21.91 -5.16 18.03
CA GLY A 216 -21.93 -3.80 18.58
C GLY A 216 -20.61 -3.06 18.54
N ASP A 217 -19.53 -3.70 18.07
CA ASP A 217 -18.23 -3.03 17.94
C ASP A 217 -18.26 -1.90 16.90
N ASP A 218 -17.59 -0.80 17.21
CA ASP A 218 -17.35 0.29 16.27
C ASP A 218 -16.12 -0.01 15.41
N LEU A 219 -16.36 -0.46 14.18
CA LEU A 219 -15.30 -0.79 13.24
C LEU A 219 -14.40 0.41 12.89
N SER A 220 -14.94 1.63 12.89
CA SER A 220 -14.12 2.81 12.62
C SER A 220 -13.11 3.07 13.73
N ALA A 221 -13.50 2.81 14.98
CA ALA A 221 -12.61 2.88 16.13
C ALA A 221 -11.55 1.78 16.09
N LEU A 222 -11.95 0.50 15.88
CA LEU A 222 -11.03 -0.63 15.81
C LEU A 222 -9.99 -0.47 14.68
N ILE A 223 -10.43 -0.04 13.50
CA ILE A 223 -9.54 0.21 12.36
C ILE A 223 -8.59 1.37 12.68
N GLY A 224 -9.11 2.45 13.27
CA GLY A 224 -8.30 3.59 13.66
C GLY A 224 -7.25 3.25 14.72
N ASP A 225 -7.61 2.48 15.75
CA ASP A 225 -6.68 2.03 16.78
C ASP A 225 -5.57 1.13 16.20
N ALA A 226 -5.93 0.23 15.28
CA ALA A 226 -4.97 -0.64 14.62
C ALA A 226 -4.01 0.14 13.69
N LEU A 227 -4.50 1.18 12.99
CA LEU A 227 -3.66 2.08 12.20
C LEU A 227 -2.66 2.84 13.06
N GLU A 228 -3.10 3.41 14.20
CA GLU A 228 -2.22 4.13 15.12
C GLU A 228 -1.21 3.20 15.78
N ALA A 229 -1.63 1.97 16.18
CA ALA A 229 -0.72 0.96 16.72
C ALA A 229 0.35 0.53 15.70
N ALA A 230 0.03 0.57 14.40
CA ALA A 230 0.96 0.32 13.30
C ALA A 230 1.76 1.60 12.88
N GLU A 231 1.66 2.69 13.65
CA GLU A 231 2.29 3.99 13.35
C GLU A 231 1.96 4.49 11.92
N THR A 232 0.74 4.19 11.46
CA THR A 232 0.28 4.51 10.10
C THR A 232 -0.97 5.39 10.18
N ALA A 233 -1.01 6.44 9.38
CA ALA A 233 -2.18 7.30 9.24
C ALA A 233 -2.80 7.17 7.85
N LEU A 234 -4.11 7.40 7.76
CA LEU A 234 -4.78 7.56 6.49
C LEU A 234 -4.44 8.92 5.88
N SER A 235 -4.33 8.94 4.58
CA SER A 235 -4.16 10.15 3.76
C SER A 235 -5.43 10.43 2.96
N ALA A 236 -5.64 11.69 2.60
CA ALA A 236 -6.73 12.05 1.70
C ALA A 236 -6.60 11.26 0.38
N GLY A 237 -7.69 10.66 -0.06
CA GLY A 237 -7.73 9.82 -1.26
C GLY A 237 -7.40 8.34 -1.04
N ASP A 238 -7.07 7.90 0.17
CA ASP A 238 -6.96 6.48 0.49
C ASP A 238 -8.32 5.79 0.39
N ILE A 239 -8.31 4.51 -0.02
CA ILE A 239 -9.50 3.65 0.00
C ILE A 239 -9.27 2.52 1.02
N VAL A 240 -10.11 2.45 2.03
CA VAL A 240 -10.11 1.40 3.04
C VAL A 240 -11.03 0.28 2.60
N VAL A 241 -10.48 -0.91 2.38
CA VAL A 241 -11.23 -2.11 2.00
C VAL A 241 -11.41 -3.00 3.21
N VAL A 242 -12.66 -3.33 3.53
CA VAL A 242 -13.04 -4.06 4.75
C VAL A 242 -13.72 -5.37 4.36
N ALA A 243 -13.27 -6.49 4.92
CA ALA A 243 -13.94 -7.77 4.72
C ALA A 243 -15.36 -7.75 5.29
N GLN A 244 -16.34 -8.21 4.51
CA GLN A 244 -17.74 -8.24 4.95
C GLN A 244 -17.93 -8.97 6.28
N LYS A 245 -17.10 -9.99 6.57
CA LYS A 245 -17.25 -10.81 7.79
C LYS A 245 -17.16 -10.01 9.07
N ILE A 246 -16.23 -9.06 9.18
CA ILE A 246 -16.12 -8.23 10.39
C ILE A 246 -17.29 -7.23 10.47
N VAL A 247 -17.78 -6.76 9.33
CA VAL A 247 -18.98 -5.90 9.29
C VAL A 247 -20.22 -6.70 9.75
N SER A 248 -20.40 -7.88 9.22
CA SER A 248 -21.52 -8.77 9.61
C SER A 248 -21.46 -9.15 11.09
N LYS A 249 -20.26 -9.42 11.64
CA LYS A 249 -20.08 -9.69 13.08
C LYS A 249 -20.46 -8.47 13.92
N ALA A 250 -19.97 -7.29 13.57
CA ALA A 250 -20.28 -6.05 14.27
C ALA A 250 -21.78 -5.72 14.25
N GLU A 251 -22.50 -6.10 13.20
CA GLU A 251 -23.94 -5.90 13.07
C GLU A 251 -24.79 -7.05 13.63
N GLY A 252 -24.17 -8.04 14.29
CA GLY A 252 -24.90 -9.15 14.91
C GLY A 252 -25.56 -10.08 13.88
N ARG A 253 -25.03 -10.16 12.66
CA ARG A 253 -25.58 -11.01 11.56
C ARG A 253 -25.17 -12.50 11.72
N MET A 254 -24.65 -12.90 12.87
CA MET A 254 -24.33 -14.28 13.18
C MET A 254 -25.57 -14.98 13.77
N VAL A 255 -26.05 -16.04 13.13
CA VAL A 255 -27.30 -16.72 13.48
C VAL A 255 -27.06 -18.21 13.67
N PRO A 256 -27.58 -18.83 14.75
CA PRO A 256 -27.49 -20.28 14.91
C PRO A 256 -28.28 -21.04 13.84
N LEU A 257 -27.64 -22.02 13.19
CA LEU A 257 -28.28 -22.88 12.20
C LEU A 257 -29.54 -23.58 12.77
N ALA A 258 -29.52 -23.89 14.06
CA ALA A 258 -30.63 -24.55 14.75
C ALA A 258 -31.93 -23.70 14.80
N THR A 259 -31.87 -22.41 14.54
CA THR A 259 -33.05 -21.52 14.53
C THR A 259 -33.88 -21.65 13.25
N TYR A 260 -33.30 -22.27 12.22
CA TYR A 260 -34.02 -22.44 10.96
C TYR A 260 -34.85 -23.72 10.95
N VAL A 261 -36.14 -23.58 10.69
CA VAL A 261 -37.06 -24.68 10.45
C VAL A 261 -37.26 -24.80 8.94
N PRO A 262 -36.85 -25.92 8.32
CA PRO A 262 -36.92 -26.09 6.87
C PRO A 262 -38.36 -26.07 6.35
N SER A 263 -38.59 -25.32 5.28
CA SER A 263 -39.80 -25.37 4.46
C SER A 263 -39.77 -26.59 3.55
N ASP A 264 -40.95 -26.94 2.94
CA ASP A 264 -41.04 -28.03 1.96
C ASP A 264 -40.10 -27.79 0.77
N GLU A 265 -39.94 -26.57 0.34
CA GLU A 265 -38.99 -26.20 -0.71
C GLU A 265 -37.52 -26.42 -0.27
N ALA A 266 -37.17 -26.04 0.94
CA ALA A 266 -35.85 -26.30 1.49
C ALA A 266 -35.55 -27.80 1.60
N LEU A 267 -36.52 -28.60 2.03
CA LEU A 267 -36.42 -30.06 2.08
C LEU A 267 -36.20 -30.67 0.68
N ARG A 268 -36.94 -30.22 -0.30
CA ARG A 268 -36.83 -30.69 -1.68
C ARG A 268 -35.43 -30.37 -2.27
N ILE A 269 -35.00 -29.12 -2.17
CA ILE A 269 -33.67 -28.71 -2.69
C ILE A 269 -32.58 -29.43 -1.94
N ALA A 270 -32.66 -29.53 -0.61
CA ALA A 270 -31.69 -30.22 0.21
C ALA A 270 -31.50 -31.69 -0.21
N ALA A 271 -32.59 -32.40 -0.47
CA ALA A 271 -32.57 -33.79 -0.97
C ALA A 271 -31.94 -33.88 -2.37
N GLU A 272 -32.17 -32.91 -3.25
CA GLU A 272 -31.65 -32.88 -4.61
C GLU A 272 -30.10 -32.70 -4.60
N ILE A 273 -29.55 -31.80 -3.76
CA ILE A 273 -28.18 -31.40 -3.82
C ILE A 273 -27.32 -31.94 -2.67
N GLY A 274 -27.89 -32.64 -1.69
CA GLY A 274 -27.17 -33.27 -0.58
C GLY A 274 -26.72 -32.28 0.49
N LYS A 275 -27.45 -31.19 0.75
CA LYS A 275 -27.13 -30.19 1.80
C LYS A 275 -28.06 -30.31 3.01
N ASP A 276 -27.63 -29.75 4.15
CA ASP A 276 -28.48 -29.60 5.33
C ASP A 276 -29.69 -28.71 4.99
N PRO A 277 -30.94 -29.20 5.17
CA PRO A 277 -32.14 -28.44 4.81
C PRO A 277 -32.30 -27.13 5.60
N ARG A 278 -31.72 -27.03 6.80
CA ARG A 278 -31.72 -25.76 7.57
C ARG A 278 -30.83 -24.70 6.90
N LYS A 279 -29.70 -25.13 6.31
CA LYS A 279 -28.84 -24.23 5.50
C LYS A 279 -29.58 -23.75 4.26
N ILE A 280 -30.31 -24.66 3.58
CA ILE A 280 -31.12 -24.28 2.42
C ILE A 280 -32.18 -23.27 2.83
N GLU A 281 -32.88 -23.49 3.95
CA GLU A 281 -33.86 -22.54 4.47
C GLU A 281 -33.25 -21.16 4.73
N ALA A 282 -32.04 -21.09 5.35
CA ALA A 282 -31.34 -19.85 5.55
C ALA A 282 -31.03 -19.14 4.23
N ILE A 283 -30.55 -19.89 3.23
CA ILE A 283 -30.26 -19.38 1.89
C ILE A 283 -31.52 -18.83 1.21
N LEU A 284 -32.64 -19.56 1.27
CA LEU A 284 -33.90 -19.12 0.69
C LEU A 284 -34.41 -17.83 1.32
N ARG A 285 -34.29 -17.68 2.65
CA ARG A 285 -34.70 -16.45 3.35
C ARG A 285 -33.86 -15.21 2.99
N GLU A 286 -32.59 -15.39 2.65
CA GLU A 286 -31.75 -14.31 2.18
C GLU A 286 -31.80 -14.07 0.67
N SER A 287 -32.64 -14.87 -0.04
CA SER A 287 -32.74 -14.85 -1.51
C SER A 287 -34.10 -14.45 -2.03
N THR A 288 -34.15 -13.86 -3.21
CA THR A 288 -35.37 -13.59 -3.96
C THR A 288 -35.65 -14.64 -5.05
N GLU A 289 -34.61 -15.40 -5.45
CA GLU A 289 -34.70 -16.35 -6.55
C GLU A 289 -33.59 -17.42 -6.41
N VAL A 290 -33.95 -18.68 -6.72
CA VAL A 290 -32.97 -19.75 -6.93
C VAL A 290 -32.61 -19.79 -8.42
N VAL A 291 -31.41 -19.39 -8.74
CA VAL A 291 -30.93 -19.30 -10.12
C VAL A 291 -30.51 -20.67 -10.65
N ARG A 292 -29.81 -21.46 -9.82
CA ARG A 292 -29.32 -22.78 -10.21
C ARG A 292 -28.99 -23.66 -9.01
N THR A 293 -29.35 -24.93 -9.15
CA THR A 293 -28.88 -26.00 -8.26
C THR A 293 -28.02 -27.00 -9.05
N ARG A 294 -27.06 -27.62 -8.37
CA ARG A 294 -26.28 -28.71 -8.93
C ARG A 294 -25.81 -29.65 -7.83
N ALA A 295 -26.20 -30.92 -7.98
CA ALA A 295 -25.60 -31.99 -7.15
C ALA A 295 -24.13 -32.16 -7.53
N GLN A 296 -23.22 -31.98 -6.58
CA GLN A 296 -21.77 -32.08 -6.77
C GLN A 296 -21.11 -32.54 -5.47
N PRO A 297 -20.38 -33.67 -5.46
CA PRO A 297 -19.62 -34.07 -4.27
C PRO A 297 -18.48 -33.07 -3.96
N PRO A 298 -18.08 -32.86 -2.66
CA PRO A 298 -18.76 -33.44 -1.46
C PRO A 298 -20.07 -32.75 -1.11
N ASP A 299 -20.26 -31.47 -1.46
CA ASP A 299 -21.45 -30.66 -1.16
C ASP A 299 -22.02 -30.09 -2.44
N GLY A 300 -23.34 -30.19 -2.63
CA GLY A 300 -24.02 -29.59 -3.77
C GLY A 300 -23.91 -28.07 -3.79
N LEU A 301 -24.08 -27.49 -4.97
CA LEU A 301 -24.07 -26.07 -5.19
C LEU A 301 -25.48 -25.54 -5.35
N ILE A 302 -25.80 -24.44 -4.67
CA ILE A 302 -26.97 -23.61 -4.91
C ILE A 302 -26.50 -22.18 -5.19
N VAL A 303 -26.91 -21.63 -6.31
CA VAL A 303 -26.66 -20.23 -6.71
C VAL A 303 -28.01 -19.51 -6.64
N THR A 304 -28.05 -18.41 -5.93
CA THR A 304 -29.25 -17.63 -5.72
C THR A 304 -29.03 -16.16 -6.03
N ARG A 305 -30.11 -15.44 -6.29
CA ARG A 305 -30.13 -13.99 -6.25
C ARG A 305 -30.41 -13.56 -4.81
N HIS A 306 -29.40 -13.03 -4.14
CA HIS A 306 -29.56 -12.45 -2.81
C HIS A 306 -30.55 -11.27 -2.86
N ARG A 307 -31.25 -10.99 -1.77
CA ARG A 307 -32.19 -9.86 -1.65
C ARG A 307 -31.61 -8.48 -1.99
N GLN A 308 -30.28 -8.33 -1.90
CA GLN A 308 -29.55 -7.12 -2.32
C GLN A 308 -29.17 -7.14 -3.82
N GLY A 309 -29.58 -8.18 -4.58
CA GLY A 309 -29.37 -8.30 -6.02
C GLY A 309 -28.17 -9.13 -6.46
N TRP A 310 -27.25 -9.48 -5.57
CA TRP A 310 -26.06 -10.28 -5.90
C TRP A 310 -26.44 -11.69 -6.33
N ILE A 311 -25.88 -12.17 -7.44
CA ILE A 311 -25.99 -13.58 -7.83
C ILE A 311 -24.73 -14.29 -7.35
N CYS A 312 -24.88 -15.12 -6.34
CA CYS A 312 -23.76 -15.78 -5.67
C CYS A 312 -24.13 -17.17 -5.13
N ALA A 313 -23.13 -17.95 -4.78
CA ALA A 313 -23.31 -19.24 -4.15
C ALA A 313 -23.79 -19.08 -2.71
N ASN A 314 -24.74 -19.92 -2.29
CA ASN A 314 -25.27 -19.99 -0.92
C ASN A 314 -25.79 -18.65 -0.37
N ALA A 315 -26.27 -17.73 -1.19
CA ALA A 315 -26.65 -16.36 -0.81
C ALA A 315 -25.53 -15.63 -0.05
N ALA A 316 -24.26 -15.90 -0.35
CA ALA A 316 -23.08 -15.39 0.35
C ALA A 316 -23.06 -15.69 1.87
N ILE A 317 -23.78 -16.70 2.33
CA ILE A 317 -23.75 -17.13 3.73
C ILE A 317 -22.44 -17.86 4.01
N ASP A 318 -21.71 -17.40 5.02
CA ASP A 318 -20.43 -17.94 5.45
C ASP A 318 -20.55 -18.87 6.68
N GLU A 319 -19.69 -19.88 6.71
CA GLU A 319 -19.52 -20.80 7.86
C GLU A 319 -18.06 -20.85 8.35
N SER A 320 -17.14 -20.20 7.61
CA SER A 320 -15.71 -20.18 7.91
C SER A 320 -15.27 -18.84 8.51
N ASN A 321 -14.20 -18.87 9.35
CA ASN A 321 -13.64 -17.68 10.00
C ASN A 321 -14.65 -16.94 10.90
N LEU A 322 -15.54 -17.67 11.54
CA LEU A 322 -16.54 -17.10 12.44
C LEU A 322 -15.99 -16.78 13.83
N GLY A 323 -14.83 -17.31 14.18
CA GLY A 323 -14.20 -17.24 15.49
C GLY A 323 -14.22 -18.58 16.23
N PRO A 324 -13.59 -18.68 17.42
CA PRO A 324 -13.54 -19.90 18.19
C PRO A 324 -14.92 -20.30 18.72
N ASN A 325 -15.18 -21.63 18.77
CA ASN A 325 -16.44 -22.20 19.31
C ASN A 325 -17.72 -21.70 18.60
N ARG A 326 -17.67 -21.53 17.28
CA ARG A 326 -18.79 -21.07 16.47
C ARG A 326 -19.36 -22.14 15.54
N ASP A 327 -19.14 -23.42 15.87
CA ASP A 327 -19.74 -24.54 15.13
C ASP A 327 -21.26 -24.45 15.11
N GLY A 328 -21.87 -24.67 13.95
CA GLY A 328 -23.32 -24.53 13.76
C GLY A 328 -23.85 -23.10 13.73
N MET A 329 -22.98 -22.10 13.57
CA MET A 329 -23.37 -20.73 13.30
C MET A 329 -23.29 -20.44 11.79
N LEU A 330 -24.15 -19.55 11.33
CA LEU A 330 -24.11 -18.97 9.99
C LEU A 330 -23.84 -17.46 10.10
N LEU A 331 -23.07 -16.92 9.18
CA LEU A 331 -22.84 -15.47 9.07
C LEU A 331 -23.50 -14.97 7.79
N LEU A 332 -24.50 -14.13 7.94
CA LEU A 332 -25.25 -13.51 6.85
C LEU A 332 -24.55 -12.21 6.43
N LEU A 333 -24.82 -11.73 5.23
CA LEU A 333 -24.34 -10.41 4.79
C LEU A 333 -24.87 -9.28 5.70
N PRO A 334 -24.16 -8.14 5.76
CA PRO A 334 -24.69 -6.92 6.39
C PRO A 334 -26.05 -6.55 5.76
N GLU A 335 -26.95 -5.93 6.52
CA GLU A 335 -28.28 -5.59 5.99
C GLU A 335 -28.24 -4.51 4.91
N ASP A 336 -27.40 -3.51 5.10
CA ASP A 336 -27.13 -2.42 4.17
C ASP A 336 -25.63 -2.14 4.14
N PRO A 337 -24.86 -2.83 3.29
CA PRO A 337 -23.42 -2.66 3.22
C PRO A 337 -22.98 -1.23 2.86
N ASP A 338 -23.72 -0.50 2.03
CA ASP A 338 -23.41 0.89 1.70
C ASP A 338 -23.55 1.80 2.92
N ALA A 339 -24.63 1.62 3.71
CA ALA A 339 -24.78 2.37 4.96
C ALA A 339 -23.69 2.01 5.97
N SER A 340 -23.24 0.75 6.01
CA SER A 340 -22.14 0.32 6.86
C SER A 340 -20.81 0.94 6.42
N ALA A 341 -20.53 0.96 5.13
CA ALA A 341 -19.38 1.65 4.56
C ALA A 341 -19.40 3.15 4.89
N ALA A 342 -20.56 3.79 4.80
CA ALA A 342 -20.72 5.21 5.13
C ALA A 342 -20.44 5.51 6.63
N ARG A 343 -20.89 4.63 7.54
CA ARG A 343 -20.58 4.77 8.98
C ARG A 343 -19.08 4.64 9.25
N ILE A 344 -18.43 3.66 8.65
CA ILE A 344 -16.97 3.46 8.78
C ILE A 344 -16.24 4.67 8.23
N ARG A 345 -16.58 5.13 7.01
CA ARG A 345 -16.02 6.31 6.37
C ARG A 345 -16.09 7.53 7.28
N ALA A 346 -17.28 7.86 7.77
CA ALA A 346 -17.50 9.02 8.63
C ALA A 346 -16.67 8.98 9.92
N GLY A 347 -16.49 7.79 10.51
CA GLY A 347 -15.64 7.61 11.69
C GLY A 347 -14.16 7.83 11.40
N LEU A 348 -13.66 7.28 10.30
CA LEU A 348 -12.26 7.42 9.88
C LEU A 348 -11.94 8.87 9.46
N GLU A 349 -12.84 9.54 8.72
CA GLU A 349 -12.66 10.94 8.32
C GLU A 349 -12.60 11.88 9.54
N ARG A 350 -13.44 11.65 10.57
CA ARG A 350 -13.36 12.42 11.83
C ARG A 350 -12.03 12.24 12.54
N ARG A 351 -11.45 11.05 12.50
CA ARG A 351 -10.20 10.71 13.22
C ARG A 351 -8.96 11.20 12.50
N PHE A 352 -8.88 11.03 11.18
CA PHE A 352 -7.67 11.29 10.39
C PHE A 352 -7.73 12.58 9.57
N GLY A 353 -8.88 13.22 9.46
CA GLY A 353 -9.00 14.58 8.91
C GLY A 353 -8.82 14.68 7.39
N GLY A 354 -9.46 13.84 6.60
CA GLY A 354 -9.41 13.94 5.13
C GLY A 354 -10.41 13.01 4.45
N PRO A 355 -10.81 13.29 3.21
CA PRO A 355 -11.72 12.42 2.49
C PRO A 355 -11.05 11.07 2.19
N VAL A 356 -11.69 9.99 2.61
CA VAL A 356 -11.28 8.62 2.29
C VAL A 356 -12.43 7.88 1.62
N GLY A 357 -12.10 6.84 0.84
CA GLY A 357 -13.09 5.89 0.33
C GLY A 357 -13.22 4.68 1.25
N VAL A 358 -14.39 4.05 1.29
CA VAL A 358 -14.57 2.75 1.95
C VAL A 358 -15.25 1.78 1.00
N VAL A 359 -14.70 0.56 0.92
CA VAL A 359 -15.28 -0.58 0.18
C VAL A 359 -15.46 -1.74 1.13
N ILE A 360 -16.68 -2.31 1.20
CA ILE A 360 -16.93 -3.59 1.86
C ILE A 360 -16.84 -4.68 0.81
N SER A 361 -16.00 -5.67 1.07
CA SER A 361 -15.62 -6.70 0.10
C SER A 361 -16.04 -8.09 0.57
N ASP A 362 -16.58 -8.88 -0.36
CA ASP A 362 -16.79 -10.31 -0.20
C ASP A 362 -16.13 -11.10 -1.34
N THR A 363 -16.15 -12.43 -1.27
CA THR A 363 -15.45 -13.31 -2.22
C THR A 363 -16.45 -14.13 -3.02
N PHE A 364 -16.59 -13.85 -4.32
CA PHE A 364 -17.54 -14.52 -5.20
C PHE A 364 -16.88 -15.42 -6.25
N GLY A 365 -17.61 -16.48 -6.67
CA GLY A 365 -17.34 -17.18 -7.91
C GLY A 365 -17.68 -16.32 -9.13
N ARG A 366 -17.17 -16.70 -10.28
CA ARG A 366 -17.42 -16.00 -11.55
C ARG A 366 -17.92 -16.96 -12.61
N PRO A 367 -18.90 -16.56 -13.44
CA PRO A 367 -19.28 -17.34 -14.62
C PRO A 367 -18.04 -17.64 -15.49
N TRP A 368 -17.97 -18.85 -16.05
CA TRP A 368 -16.99 -19.29 -17.02
C TRP A 368 -15.51 -19.28 -16.56
N ARG A 369 -15.24 -19.00 -15.29
CA ARG A 369 -13.87 -18.97 -14.73
C ARG A 369 -13.76 -19.76 -13.43
N HIS A 370 -12.72 -20.54 -13.29
CA HIS A 370 -12.34 -21.12 -11.99
C HIS A 370 -11.77 -20.05 -11.06
N GLY A 371 -11.89 -20.31 -9.77
CA GLY A 371 -11.39 -19.44 -8.71
C GLY A 371 -12.39 -18.38 -8.27
N LEU A 372 -12.12 -17.87 -7.08
CA LEU A 372 -12.89 -16.81 -6.45
C LEU A 372 -12.18 -15.47 -6.65
N VAL A 373 -12.93 -14.38 -6.58
CA VAL A 373 -12.38 -13.02 -6.60
C VAL A 373 -13.12 -12.18 -5.57
N ASN A 374 -12.43 -11.24 -4.97
CA ASN A 374 -13.07 -10.25 -4.11
C ASN A 374 -13.84 -9.26 -4.99
N VAL A 375 -15.06 -8.95 -4.56
CA VAL A 375 -15.96 -7.98 -5.21
C VAL A 375 -16.47 -7.00 -4.16
N ALA A 376 -16.83 -5.82 -4.58
CA ALA A 376 -17.43 -4.81 -3.72
C ALA A 376 -18.93 -5.13 -3.53
N ILE A 377 -19.37 -5.19 -2.28
CA ILE A 377 -20.78 -5.34 -1.92
C ILE A 377 -21.33 -4.13 -1.17
N GLY A 378 -20.46 -3.19 -0.78
CA GLY A 378 -20.80 -1.91 -0.17
C GLY A 378 -19.74 -0.88 -0.48
N VAL A 379 -20.14 0.37 -0.76
CA VAL A 379 -19.23 1.48 -1.06
C VAL A 379 -19.65 2.75 -0.33
N ALA A 380 -18.66 3.59 0.01
CA ALA A 380 -18.92 4.96 0.47
C ALA A 380 -17.86 5.90 -0.09
N GLY A 381 -18.30 6.86 -0.89
CA GLY A 381 -17.46 7.83 -1.60
C GLY A 381 -16.74 7.26 -2.82
N VAL A 382 -16.56 5.95 -2.91
CA VAL A 382 -15.89 5.29 -4.04
C VAL A 382 -16.89 5.05 -5.17
N PRO A 383 -16.61 5.46 -6.43
CA PRO A 383 -17.48 5.13 -7.54
C PRO A 383 -17.49 3.61 -7.75
N ALA A 384 -18.69 3.03 -7.91
CA ALA A 384 -18.80 1.61 -8.23
C ALA A 384 -18.30 1.33 -9.66
N ILE A 385 -18.61 2.23 -10.59
CA ILE A 385 -18.21 2.18 -12.00
C ILE A 385 -17.48 3.48 -12.36
N ASP A 386 -16.33 3.39 -13.03
CA ASP A 386 -15.69 4.53 -13.70
C ASP A 386 -16.16 4.57 -15.17
N ASP A 387 -16.99 5.55 -15.49
CA ASP A 387 -17.58 5.66 -16.84
C ASP A 387 -16.66 6.38 -17.81
N TRP A 388 -16.03 5.61 -18.70
CA TRP A 388 -15.13 6.13 -19.74
C TRP A 388 -15.84 6.38 -21.08
N ARG A 389 -17.14 6.19 -21.17
CA ARG A 389 -17.87 6.47 -22.40
C ARG A 389 -17.73 7.94 -22.77
N GLY A 390 -17.45 8.20 -24.06
CA GLY A 390 -17.17 9.53 -24.56
C GLY A 390 -15.72 9.99 -24.41
N ARG A 391 -14.88 9.33 -23.60
CA ARG A 391 -13.42 9.55 -23.61
C ARG A 391 -12.82 8.99 -24.93
N THR A 392 -11.58 9.35 -25.23
CA THR A 392 -10.82 8.81 -26.35
C THR A 392 -9.75 7.83 -25.87
N ASP A 393 -9.46 6.80 -26.67
CA ASP A 393 -8.30 5.95 -26.47
C ASP A 393 -7.00 6.68 -26.83
N ALA A 394 -5.84 6.02 -26.66
CA ALA A 394 -4.53 6.59 -26.96
C ALA A 394 -4.34 6.98 -28.44
N TYR A 395 -5.23 6.54 -29.32
CA TYR A 395 -5.18 6.82 -30.77
C TYR A 395 -6.32 7.73 -31.23
N GLY A 396 -7.07 8.33 -30.30
CA GLY A 396 -8.14 9.29 -30.61
C GLY A 396 -9.50 8.65 -30.93
N ARG A 397 -9.70 7.33 -30.74
CA ARG A 397 -11.00 6.67 -30.97
C ARG A 397 -11.89 6.84 -29.74
N SER A 398 -13.16 7.22 -29.96
CA SER A 398 -14.12 7.33 -28.87
C SER A 398 -14.45 5.98 -28.24
N LEU A 399 -14.35 5.90 -26.92
CA LEU A 399 -14.76 4.75 -26.11
C LEU A 399 -16.29 4.79 -25.96
N LYS A 400 -16.98 3.78 -26.49
CA LYS A 400 -18.46 3.75 -26.55
C LYS A 400 -19.11 2.94 -25.41
N THR A 401 -18.40 1.96 -24.87
CA THR A 401 -18.94 0.96 -23.95
C THR A 401 -18.02 0.67 -22.75
N THR A 402 -16.90 1.37 -22.63
CA THR A 402 -15.89 1.10 -21.60
C THR A 402 -16.35 1.66 -20.26
N GLN A 403 -16.62 0.77 -19.32
CA GLN A 403 -17.06 1.07 -17.95
C GLN A 403 -16.38 0.08 -16.99
N PRO A 404 -15.14 0.35 -16.54
CA PRO A 404 -14.50 -0.44 -15.50
C PRO A 404 -15.33 -0.48 -14.22
N ALA A 405 -15.47 -1.66 -13.63
CA ALA A 405 -16.07 -1.84 -12.30
C ALA A 405 -15.04 -1.46 -11.23
N PHE A 406 -14.85 -0.15 -11.02
CA PHE A 406 -13.74 0.38 -10.24
C PHE A 406 -13.70 -0.17 -8.80
N ALA A 407 -14.86 -0.24 -8.13
CA ALA A 407 -14.91 -0.77 -6.77
C ALA A 407 -14.55 -2.27 -6.71
N ASP A 408 -14.92 -3.07 -7.72
CA ASP A 408 -14.53 -4.48 -7.80
C ASP A 408 -13.03 -4.63 -8.05
N GLU A 409 -12.42 -3.81 -8.90
CA GLU A 409 -10.97 -3.82 -9.13
C GLU A 409 -10.21 -3.49 -7.84
N VAL A 410 -10.67 -2.50 -7.07
CA VAL A 410 -10.12 -2.15 -5.76
C VAL A 410 -10.28 -3.31 -4.77
N ALA A 411 -11.47 -3.92 -4.68
CA ALA A 411 -11.72 -5.07 -3.83
C ALA A 411 -10.83 -6.26 -4.20
N ALA A 412 -10.67 -6.56 -5.50
CA ALA A 412 -9.84 -7.64 -5.99
C ALA A 412 -8.35 -7.41 -5.67
N ALA A 413 -7.84 -6.19 -5.83
CA ALA A 413 -6.46 -5.84 -5.48
C ALA A 413 -6.22 -5.97 -3.96
N ALA A 414 -7.13 -5.49 -3.13
CA ALA A 414 -7.06 -5.63 -1.67
C ALA A 414 -7.12 -7.09 -1.23
N GLY A 415 -7.86 -7.93 -1.93
CA GLY A 415 -7.96 -9.37 -1.66
C GLY A 415 -6.62 -10.11 -1.70
N LEU A 416 -5.65 -9.62 -2.49
CA LEU A 416 -4.28 -10.16 -2.54
C LEU A 416 -3.51 -9.92 -1.22
N LEU A 417 -3.87 -8.87 -0.48
CA LEU A 417 -3.26 -8.50 0.79
C LEU A 417 -3.96 -9.16 1.98
N MET A 418 -5.30 -9.24 1.91
CA MET A 418 -6.14 -9.66 3.04
C MET A 418 -6.06 -11.16 3.33
N GLN A 419 -5.86 -12.00 2.37
CA GLN A 419 -5.80 -13.47 2.42
C GLN A 419 -6.76 -14.11 3.47
N LYS A 420 -7.29 -15.30 3.20
CA LYS A 420 -8.32 -15.90 4.10
C LYS A 420 -7.78 -16.46 5.41
N ASP A 421 -6.51 -16.75 5.47
CA ASP A 421 -5.79 -17.37 6.61
C ASP A 421 -4.84 -16.44 7.35
N ALA A 422 -4.65 -15.22 6.85
CA ALA A 422 -3.69 -14.26 7.42
C ALA A 422 -4.24 -13.47 8.63
N GLY A 423 -5.55 -13.49 8.90
CA GLY A 423 -6.16 -12.68 9.96
C GLY A 423 -6.09 -11.16 9.70
N LEU A 424 -6.07 -10.76 8.44
CA LEU A 424 -5.93 -9.38 7.99
C LEU A 424 -7.21 -8.91 7.28
N PRO A 425 -8.30 -8.57 8.03
CA PRO A 425 -9.61 -8.30 7.44
C PRO A 425 -9.75 -6.89 6.84
N VAL A 426 -8.73 -6.04 6.91
CA VAL A 426 -8.75 -4.67 6.41
C VAL A 426 -7.46 -4.37 5.65
N ALA A 427 -7.61 -3.72 4.49
CA ALA A 427 -6.48 -3.21 3.70
C ALA A 427 -6.72 -1.75 3.29
N VAL A 428 -5.65 -1.01 3.11
CA VAL A 428 -5.67 0.36 2.57
C VAL A 428 -5.05 0.34 1.19
N MET A 429 -5.77 0.91 0.21
CA MET A 429 -5.28 1.18 -1.14
C MET A 429 -4.97 2.66 -1.27
N ARG A 430 -3.75 3.01 -1.63
CA ARG A 430 -3.22 4.39 -1.67
C ARG A 430 -2.69 4.74 -3.05
N GLY A 431 -2.90 6.00 -3.46
CA GLY A 431 -2.37 6.50 -4.73
C GLY A 431 -3.25 6.19 -5.95
N LEU A 432 -4.44 5.63 -5.76
CA LEU A 432 -5.41 5.48 -6.84
C LEU A 432 -6.01 6.85 -7.20
N ALA A 433 -6.10 7.13 -8.50
CA ALA A 433 -6.81 8.31 -8.99
C ALA A 433 -8.31 7.99 -9.08
N TRP A 434 -9.11 8.61 -8.23
CA TRP A 434 -10.57 8.45 -8.23
C TRP A 434 -11.25 9.74 -7.80
N ARG A 435 -12.53 9.87 -8.11
CA ARG A 435 -13.35 11.02 -7.74
C ARG A 435 -14.36 10.61 -6.68
N ASP A 436 -14.46 11.40 -5.61
CA ASP A 436 -15.45 11.18 -4.56
C ASP A 436 -16.87 11.20 -5.17
N ASP A 437 -17.61 10.13 -4.94
CA ASP A 437 -19.00 9.97 -5.37
C ASP A 437 -19.88 9.56 -4.18
N PRO A 438 -20.43 10.53 -3.45
CA PRO A 438 -21.28 10.23 -2.29
C PRO A 438 -22.63 9.58 -2.65
N ALA A 439 -23.00 9.59 -3.93
CA ALA A 439 -24.22 8.95 -4.40
C ALA A 439 -24.01 7.51 -4.86
N ALA A 440 -22.75 7.06 -5.04
CA ALA A 440 -22.43 5.71 -5.49
C ALA A 440 -23.04 4.64 -4.58
N ARG A 441 -23.48 3.57 -5.20
CA ARG A 441 -23.97 2.34 -4.55
C ARG A 441 -23.24 1.15 -5.11
N ALA A 442 -22.94 0.18 -4.28
CA ALA A 442 -22.34 -1.05 -4.77
C ALA A 442 -23.22 -1.76 -5.80
N ALA A 443 -24.53 -1.64 -5.67
CA ALA A 443 -25.50 -2.18 -6.63
C ALA A 443 -25.44 -1.55 -8.04
N ASP A 444 -24.73 -0.43 -8.24
CA ASP A 444 -24.57 0.18 -9.57
C ASP A 444 -23.80 -0.72 -10.55
N VAL A 445 -23.03 -1.70 -10.06
CA VAL A 445 -22.40 -2.72 -10.90
C VAL A 445 -23.36 -3.79 -11.38
N LEU A 446 -24.56 -3.89 -10.79
CA LEU A 446 -25.52 -4.91 -11.16
C LEU A 446 -26.16 -4.58 -12.51
N ARG A 447 -26.17 -5.57 -13.40
CA ARG A 447 -26.80 -5.43 -14.70
C ARG A 447 -28.32 -5.47 -14.56
N PRO A 448 -29.08 -4.54 -15.17
CA PRO A 448 -30.55 -4.64 -15.20
C PRO A 448 -31.00 -5.96 -15.80
N LEU A 449 -32.09 -6.56 -15.28
CA LEU A 449 -32.62 -7.84 -15.76
C LEU A 449 -32.83 -7.87 -17.27
N ALA A 450 -33.29 -6.77 -17.87
CA ALA A 450 -33.52 -6.67 -19.33
C ALA A 450 -32.19 -6.74 -20.14
N GLN A 451 -31.04 -6.60 -19.49
CA GLN A 451 -29.69 -6.66 -20.09
C GLN A 451 -28.93 -7.90 -19.62
N GLU A 452 -29.55 -8.79 -18.88
CA GLU A 452 -28.91 -10.03 -18.39
C GLU A 452 -28.52 -10.93 -19.56
N LEU A 453 -27.32 -11.53 -19.45
CA LEU A 453 -26.75 -12.35 -20.52
C LEU A 453 -26.63 -13.83 -20.17
N PHE A 454 -26.84 -14.21 -18.91
CA PHE A 454 -26.53 -15.55 -18.39
C PHE A 454 -27.72 -16.27 -17.77
N LEU A 455 -28.90 -15.67 -17.72
CA LEU A 455 -30.13 -16.22 -17.22
C LEU A 455 -31.15 -16.43 -18.35
#